data_ba051e4afad594f8d4536c265d016ce3
#
_entry.id   ba051e4afad594f8d4536c265d016ce3
#
_cell.length_a   1.000
_cell.length_b   1.000
_cell.length_c   1.000
_cell.angle_alpha   90.00
_cell.angle_beta   90.00
_cell.angle_gamma   90.00
#
_symmetry.space_group_name_H-M   'P 1'
#
loop_
_entity.id
_entity.type
_entity.pdbx_description
1 polymer ?
#
loop_
_entity_poly.entity_id
_entity_poly.type
_entity_poly.pdbx_seq_one_letter_code
_entity_poly.pdbx_strand_id
1 'polypeptide(L)'
;MINKKFKIVLILLTVLIVLTGSIVGLRIFLHKPTEANEIYTVRIETYENIIEISGTVSAAQQQTLQALSAGTVVAVNVKAGDYVKKGDVILQLDNTTELYNLAKHDYDMATTKISGSSRELQLKETQRLSLVQKVEDRKVTATFDGIIADLDVAVGDSLEAKDSVGTLVNIDYLVAEVEVAETDVSKLQKGQEVDLQFSAYPDVIKGYVESWPAIGEITSRGATIVKVKIRIDQYPSAILPNFSFTGKIQIEAPVDNLIVERNAIGYENKKAFVVLAKNEEKKDVKVIPYGKEYVKILEGLEGGERLLQQTKSPKSGQKQQRNKSNSQRNNANGTNRNGNGQSGGMPGGGMPPM
;
A
#
# COMPACT_ATOMS: atom_id res chain seq x y z
N MET A 1 87.69 38.71 -19.86
CA MET A 1 88.32 37.79 -18.93
C MET A 1 87.34 37.55 -17.74
N ILE A 2 86.63 36.47 -17.73
CA ILE A 2 85.63 36.15 -16.68
C ILE A 2 86.43 35.71 -15.44
N ASN A 3 86.25 36.42 -14.36
CA ASN A 3 86.99 36.30 -13.10
C ASN A 3 86.92 34.87 -12.54
N LYS A 4 88.04 34.24 -12.20
CA LYS A 4 88.18 32.88 -11.67
C LYS A 4 87.18 32.61 -10.51
N LYS A 5 86.89 33.60 -9.69
CA LYS A 5 85.93 33.53 -8.58
C LYS A 5 84.49 33.38 -9.06
N PHE A 6 84.13 33.99 -10.24
CA PHE A 6 82.79 33.86 -10.78
C PHE A 6 82.48 32.45 -11.38
N LYS A 7 83.50 31.80 -11.97
CA LYS A 7 83.40 30.41 -12.40
C LYS A 7 83.19 29.42 -11.24
N ILE A 8 83.85 29.66 -10.10
CA ILE A 8 83.71 28.79 -8.92
C ILE A 8 82.27 28.93 -8.32
N VAL A 9 81.75 30.18 -8.24
CA VAL A 9 80.38 30.44 -7.76
C VAL A 9 79.33 29.81 -8.66
N LEU A 10 79.53 29.85 -10.00
CA LEU A 10 78.59 29.22 -10.98
C LEU A 10 78.63 27.72 -10.82
N ILE A 11 79.78 27.07 -10.64
CA ILE A 11 79.91 25.64 -10.42
C ILE A 11 79.25 25.19 -9.11
N LEU A 12 79.44 25.95 -8.01
CA LEU A 12 78.77 25.70 -6.73
C LEU A 12 77.24 25.82 -6.83
N LEU A 13 76.75 26.80 -7.60
CA LEU A 13 75.30 26.94 -7.83
C LEU A 13 74.68 25.82 -8.64
N THR A 14 75.36 25.32 -9.67
CA THR A 14 74.91 24.15 -10.45
C THR A 14 74.93 22.87 -9.65
N VAL A 15 75.95 22.68 -8.79
CA VAL A 15 75.96 21.48 -7.93
C VAL A 15 74.88 21.54 -6.87
N LEU A 16 74.54 22.73 -6.33
CA LEU A 16 73.44 22.92 -5.38
C LEU A 16 72.07 22.60 -6.06
N ILE A 17 71.85 23.05 -7.30
CA ILE A 17 70.63 22.79 -8.06
C ILE A 17 70.48 21.30 -8.34
N VAL A 18 71.57 20.59 -8.73
CA VAL A 18 71.54 19.15 -9.00
C VAL A 18 71.26 18.39 -7.70
N LEU A 19 71.86 18.81 -6.58
CA LEU A 19 71.65 18.15 -5.28
C LEU A 19 70.22 18.33 -4.77
N THR A 20 69.67 19.55 -4.87
CA THR A 20 68.26 19.80 -4.51
C THR A 20 67.28 19.10 -5.44
N GLY A 21 67.53 19.06 -6.76
CA GLY A 21 66.78 18.31 -7.74
C GLY A 21 66.76 16.79 -7.47
N SER A 22 67.93 16.27 -7.04
CA SER A 22 68.06 14.84 -6.69
C SER A 22 67.30 14.47 -5.43
N ILE A 23 67.33 15.35 -4.39
CA ILE A 23 66.57 15.15 -3.12
C ILE A 23 65.05 15.23 -3.38
N VAL A 24 64.59 16.17 -4.19
CA VAL A 24 63.19 16.32 -4.56
C VAL A 24 62.75 15.13 -5.39
N GLY A 25 63.53 14.68 -6.38
CA GLY A 25 63.26 13.51 -7.17
C GLY A 25 63.19 12.21 -6.34
N LEU A 26 64.10 12.08 -5.34
CA LEU A 26 64.08 10.92 -4.42
C LEU A 26 62.86 10.95 -3.50
N ARG A 27 62.42 12.13 -3.05
CA ARG A 27 61.19 12.28 -2.25
C ARG A 27 59.95 11.94 -3.08
N ILE A 28 59.85 12.33 -4.32
CA ILE A 28 58.74 12.01 -5.19
C ILE A 28 58.73 10.50 -5.51
N PHE A 29 59.89 9.90 -5.69
CA PHE A 29 60.01 8.48 -5.97
C PHE A 29 59.71 7.59 -4.75
N LEU A 30 60.00 8.07 -3.52
CA LEU A 30 59.67 7.37 -2.27
C LEU A 30 58.24 7.61 -1.80
N HIS A 31 57.56 8.68 -2.24
CA HIS A 31 56.12 8.87 -2.05
C HIS A 31 55.36 8.17 -3.15
N LYS A 32 55.32 6.83 -3.11
CA LYS A 32 54.22 6.11 -3.77
C LYS A 32 52.94 6.60 -3.10
N PRO A 33 51.92 7.12 -3.85
CA PRO A 33 50.64 7.40 -3.25
C PRO A 33 50.14 6.05 -2.68
N THR A 34 50.03 5.98 -1.37
CA THR A 34 49.30 4.90 -0.70
C THR A 34 47.87 5.00 -1.27
N GLU A 35 47.51 4.07 -2.18
CA GLU A 35 46.11 3.96 -2.63
C GLU A 35 45.30 3.82 -1.34
N ALA A 36 44.47 4.83 -1.04
CA ALA A 36 43.59 4.79 0.09
C ALA A 36 42.65 3.59 -0.18
N ASN A 37 42.84 2.50 0.55
CA ASN A 37 41.94 1.38 0.48
C ASN A 37 40.54 1.85 0.87
N GLU A 38 39.59 1.75 -0.03
CA GLU A 38 38.19 2.03 0.28
C GLU A 38 37.76 1.13 1.43
N ILE A 39 37.05 1.72 2.40
CA ILE A 39 36.56 1.02 3.57
C ILE A 39 35.05 0.82 3.41
N TYR A 40 34.63 -0.40 3.50
CA TYR A 40 33.23 -0.80 3.45
C TYR A 40 32.75 -1.20 4.84
N THR A 41 31.55 -0.80 5.21
CA THR A 41 30.96 -1.15 6.51
C THR A 41 29.91 -2.23 6.32
N VAL A 42 29.96 -3.27 7.12
CA VAL A 42 28.91 -4.29 7.19
C VAL A 42 27.67 -3.67 7.80
N ARG A 43 26.57 -3.69 7.06
CA ARG A 43 25.28 -3.12 7.47
C ARG A 43 24.27 -4.22 7.73
N ILE A 44 23.38 -3.95 8.68
CA ILE A 44 22.18 -4.76 8.87
C ILE A 44 21.10 -4.16 7.97
N GLU A 45 20.55 -4.97 7.10
CA GLU A 45 19.38 -4.62 6.28
C GLU A 45 18.24 -5.57 6.62
N THR A 46 17.18 -5.03 7.18
CA THR A 46 15.99 -5.81 7.48
C THR A 46 15.24 -6.07 6.18
N TYR A 47 15.13 -7.32 5.80
CA TYR A 47 14.31 -7.75 4.67
C TYR A 47 12.90 -8.03 5.17
N GLU A 48 11.94 -7.28 4.65
CA GLU A 48 10.52 -7.47 4.91
C GLU A 48 9.85 -8.09 3.67
N ASN A 49 9.23 -9.23 3.84
CA ASN A 49 8.36 -9.82 2.82
C ASN A 49 6.93 -9.35 3.09
N ILE A 50 6.51 -8.31 2.38
CA ILE A 50 5.26 -7.60 2.61
C ILE A 50 4.44 -7.45 1.32
N ILE A 51 3.14 -7.28 1.46
CA ILE A 51 2.25 -6.77 0.41
C ILE A 51 1.86 -5.36 0.80
N GLU A 52 2.21 -4.37 -0.03
CA GLU A 52 1.76 -2.99 0.16
C GLU A 52 0.30 -2.86 -0.26
N ILE A 53 -0.48 -2.18 0.58
CA ILE A 53 -1.91 -1.97 0.40
C ILE A 53 -2.28 -0.51 0.63
N SER A 54 -3.39 -0.10 0.06
CA SER A 54 -4.01 1.19 0.34
C SER A 54 -5.52 1.09 0.18
N GLY A 55 -6.26 1.96 0.86
CA GLY A 55 -7.70 1.94 0.81
C GLY A 55 -8.33 2.93 1.76
N THR A 56 -9.60 2.70 2.05
CA THR A 56 -10.37 3.43 3.07
C THR A 56 -10.94 2.46 4.07
N VAL A 57 -11.07 2.90 5.32
CA VAL A 57 -11.75 2.13 6.36
C VAL A 57 -13.24 2.42 6.34
N SER A 58 -14.03 1.41 6.66
CA SER A 58 -15.48 1.49 6.84
C SER A 58 -15.86 1.05 8.25
N ALA A 59 -17.08 1.41 8.67
CA ALA A 59 -17.65 0.89 9.90
C ALA A 59 -17.84 -0.63 9.83
N ALA A 60 -17.86 -1.31 10.98
CA ALA A 60 -18.15 -2.74 11.09
C ALA A 60 -19.48 -3.11 10.44
N GLN A 61 -20.49 -2.27 10.64
CA GLN A 61 -21.79 -2.34 9.98
C GLN A 61 -22.27 -0.93 9.69
N GLN A 62 -22.95 -0.75 8.58
CA GLN A 62 -23.58 0.51 8.19
C GLN A 62 -24.93 0.21 7.57
N GLN A 63 -25.95 0.96 7.95
CA GLN A 63 -27.29 0.87 7.40
C GLN A 63 -27.89 2.23 7.20
N THR A 64 -28.41 2.46 6.00
CA THR A 64 -29.31 3.59 5.76
C THR A 64 -30.66 3.32 6.40
N LEU A 65 -31.07 4.20 7.29
CA LEU A 65 -32.37 4.19 7.93
C LEU A 65 -33.42 4.71 6.94
N GLN A 66 -34.49 3.94 6.74
CA GLN A 66 -35.52 4.27 5.76
C GLN A 66 -36.92 4.16 6.36
N ALA A 67 -37.83 5.03 5.96
CA ALA A 67 -39.23 4.90 6.27
C ALA A 67 -39.81 3.67 5.55
N LEU A 68 -40.48 2.77 6.28
CA LEU A 68 -41.11 1.58 5.70
C LEU A 68 -42.46 1.88 5.06
N SER A 69 -43.11 2.98 5.45
CA SER A 69 -44.40 3.43 4.94
C SER A 69 -44.43 4.96 4.83
N ALA A 70 -45.34 5.48 4.01
CA ALA A 70 -45.58 6.93 3.91
C ALA A 70 -46.30 7.42 5.14
N GLY A 71 -45.99 8.66 5.62
CA GLY A 71 -46.67 9.28 6.73
C GLY A 71 -45.96 10.51 7.26
N THR A 72 -46.60 11.22 8.20
CA THR A 72 -46.06 12.40 8.88
C THR A 72 -45.28 11.97 10.12
N VAL A 73 -44.09 12.51 10.33
CA VAL A 73 -43.29 12.26 11.52
C VAL A 73 -43.93 12.94 12.74
N VAL A 74 -44.27 12.16 13.75
CA VAL A 74 -44.89 12.68 15.01
C VAL A 74 -43.92 12.70 16.17
N ALA A 75 -42.85 11.92 16.10
CA ALA A 75 -41.78 11.93 17.10
C ALA A 75 -40.44 11.52 16.49
N VAL A 76 -39.36 12.17 16.95
CA VAL A 76 -37.97 11.82 16.70
C VAL A 76 -37.32 11.65 18.08
N ASN A 77 -36.86 10.43 18.40
CA ASN A 77 -36.44 10.07 19.75
C ASN A 77 -34.92 10.18 19.98
N VAL A 78 -34.15 10.35 18.90
CA VAL A 78 -32.70 10.39 18.90
C VAL A 78 -32.20 11.52 18.01
N LYS A 79 -30.92 11.81 18.10
CA LYS A 79 -30.22 12.79 17.26
C LYS A 79 -28.88 12.19 16.76
N ALA A 80 -28.27 12.84 15.79
CA ALA A 80 -26.93 12.48 15.31
C ALA A 80 -25.93 12.50 16.48
N GLY A 81 -25.10 11.43 16.56
CA GLY A 81 -24.15 11.18 17.65
C GLY A 81 -24.68 10.31 18.80
N ASP A 82 -25.99 10.05 18.88
CA ASP A 82 -26.56 9.23 19.94
C ASP A 82 -26.26 7.73 19.70
N TYR A 83 -25.95 7.01 20.78
CA TYR A 83 -25.83 5.56 20.76
C TYR A 83 -27.22 4.93 20.94
N VAL A 84 -27.56 3.96 20.11
CA VAL A 84 -28.82 3.22 20.13
C VAL A 84 -28.58 1.71 20.18
N LYS A 85 -29.52 1.00 20.77
CA LYS A 85 -29.54 -0.46 20.78
C LYS A 85 -30.48 -1.00 19.73
N LYS A 86 -30.21 -2.21 19.28
CA LYS A 86 -31.12 -2.94 18.39
C LYS A 86 -32.55 -2.94 18.93
N GLY A 87 -33.50 -2.50 18.12
CA GLY A 87 -34.90 -2.39 18.45
C GLY A 87 -35.34 -1.04 18.98
N ASP A 88 -34.41 -0.14 19.32
CA ASP A 88 -34.75 1.23 19.73
C ASP A 88 -35.48 1.97 18.61
N VAL A 89 -36.55 2.69 18.96
CA VAL A 89 -37.34 3.48 18.01
C VAL A 89 -36.66 4.82 17.78
N ILE A 90 -36.18 5.02 16.56
CA ILE A 90 -35.49 6.25 16.12
C ILE A 90 -36.49 7.35 15.85
N LEU A 91 -37.52 7.06 15.04
CA LEU A 91 -38.63 7.97 14.78
C LEU A 91 -39.95 7.20 14.67
N GLN A 92 -41.03 7.95 14.86
CA GLN A 92 -42.40 7.45 14.77
C GLN A 92 -43.18 8.27 13.75
N LEU A 93 -43.80 7.58 12.78
CA LEU A 93 -44.81 8.15 11.90
C LEU A 93 -46.20 8.12 12.58
N ASP A 94 -47.12 8.97 12.15
CA ASP A 94 -48.49 8.88 12.59
C ASP A 94 -49.08 7.50 12.33
N ASN A 95 -49.50 6.83 13.37
CA ASN A 95 -50.04 5.46 13.35
C ASN A 95 -51.46 5.40 13.91
N THR A 96 -52.13 6.54 14.05
CA THR A 96 -53.49 6.65 14.65
C THR A 96 -54.46 5.72 13.94
N THR A 97 -54.47 5.69 12.60
CA THR A 97 -55.33 4.84 11.79
C THR A 97 -55.02 3.35 11.97
N GLU A 98 -53.76 2.97 12.00
CA GLU A 98 -53.30 1.58 12.18
C GLU A 98 -53.67 1.06 13.57
N LEU A 99 -53.47 1.87 14.61
CA LEU A 99 -53.88 1.54 15.97
C LEU A 99 -55.40 1.36 16.12
N TYR A 100 -56.16 2.27 15.51
CA TYR A 100 -57.61 2.16 15.49
C TYR A 100 -58.06 0.86 14.78
N ASN A 101 -57.50 0.52 13.64
CA ASN A 101 -57.85 -0.68 12.87
C ASN A 101 -57.47 -1.96 13.67
N LEU A 102 -56.31 -1.97 14.33
CA LEU A 102 -55.88 -3.06 15.21
C LEU A 102 -56.84 -3.22 16.40
N ALA A 103 -57.17 -2.14 17.11
CA ALA A 103 -58.09 -2.16 18.26
C ALA A 103 -59.49 -2.64 17.85
N LYS A 104 -60.04 -2.17 16.71
CA LYS A 104 -61.29 -2.63 16.18
C LYS A 104 -61.26 -4.13 15.87
N HIS A 105 -60.18 -4.59 15.24
CA HIS A 105 -60.01 -6.03 14.91
C HIS A 105 -59.94 -6.86 16.19
N ASP A 106 -59.21 -6.43 17.22
CA ASP A 106 -59.08 -7.13 18.52
C ASP A 106 -60.46 -7.22 19.22
N TYR A 107 -61.29 -6.18 19.14
CA TYR A 107 -62.68 -6.22 19.63
C TYR A 107 -63.51 -7.30 18.84
N ASP A 108 -63.50 -7.26 17.52
CA ASP A 108 -64.20 -8.21 16.65
C ASP A 108 -63.71 -9.66 16.90
N MET A 109 -62.39 -9.86 17.13
CA MET A 109 -61.84 -11.15 17.46
C MET A 109 -62.29 -11.66 18.85
N ALA A 110 -62.39 -10.79 19.83
CA ALA A 110 -62.92 -11.12 21.16
C ALA A 110 -64.35 -11.64 21.06
N THR A 111 -65.21 -11.03 20.23
CA THR A 111 -66.60 -11.46 19.96
C THR A 111 -66.59 -12.85 19.29
N THR A 112 -65.72 -13.10 18.30
CA THR A 112 -65.56 -14.38 17.60
C THR A 112 -65.13 -15.52 18.52
N LYS A 113 -64.32 -15.23 19.56
CA LYS A 113 -63.91 -16.21 20.57
C LYS A 113 -65.11 -16.79 21.34
N ILE A 114 -66.19 -16.04 21.46
CA ILE A 114 -67.41 -16.46 22.22
C ILE A 114 -68.34 -17.30 21.33
N SER A 115 -68.54 -16.93 20.07
CA SER A 115 -69.61 -17.44 19.21
C SER A 115 -69.11 -17.99 17.84
N GLY A 116 -67.81 -17.82 17.49
CA GLY A 116 -67.27 -18.20 16.21
C GLY A 116 -66.69 -19.63 16.17
N SER A 117 -66.34 -20.06 14.92
CA SER A 117 -65.64 -21.34 14.70
C SER A 117 -64.15 -21.19 14.89
N SER A 118 -63.47 -22.30 15.23
CA SER A 118 -62.00 -22.32 15.36
C SER A 118 -61.25 -21.88 14.11
N ARG A 119 -61.81 -22.18 12.93
CA ARG A 119 -61.26 -21.78 11.64
C ARG A 119 -61.34 -20.26 11.44
N GLU A 120 -62.46 -19.65 11.84
CA GLU A 120 -62.65 -18.20 11.77
C GLU A 120 -61.73 -17.48 12.72
N LEU A 121 -61.56 -18.00 13.92
CA LEU A 121 -60.61 -17.46 14.88
C LEU A 121 -59.17 -17.47 14.35
N GLN A 122 -58.73 -18.59 13.76
CA GLN A 122 -57.41 -18.73 13.16
C GLN A 122 -57.18 -17.71 12.02
N LEU A 123 -58.21 -17.49 11.18
CA LEU A 123 -58.11 -16.46 10.13
C LEU A 123 -57.97 -15.05 10.74
N LYS A 124 -58.74 -14.74 11.77
CA LYS A 124 -58.64 -13.44 12.50
C LYS A 124 -57.28 -13.26 13.16
N GLU A 125 -56.70 -14.30 13.75
CA GLU A 125 -55.35 -14.27 14.30
C GLU A 125 -54.30 -13.94 13.22
N THR A 126 -54.43 -14.54 12.04
CA THR A 126 -53.54 -14.22 10.89
C THR A 126 -53.71 -12.76 10.44
N GLN A 127 -54.97 -12.28 10.37
CA GLN A 127 -55.24 -10.86 10.04
C GLN A 127 -54.68 -9.90 11.08
N ARG A 128 -54.77 -10.25 12.37
CA ARG A 128 -54.18 -9.47 13.48
C ARG A 128 -52.68 -9.29 13.28
N LEU A 129 -51.93 -10.34 12.93
CA LEU A 129 -50.48 -10.22 12.66
C LEU A 129 -50.19 -9.20 11.56
N SER A 130 -50.99 -9.18 10.49
CA SER A 130 -50.83 -8.18 9.43
C SER A 130 -51.08 -6.75 9.91
N LEU A 131 -52.10 -6.56 10.78
CA LEU A 131 -52.37 -5.24 11.36
C LEU A 131 -51.30 -4.77 12.34
N VAL A 132 -50.74 -5.69 13.15
CA VAL A 132 -49.59 -5.40 14.01
C VAL A 132 -48.41 -4.97 13.17
N GLN A 133 -48.11 -5.69 12.07
CA GLN A 133 -47.00 -5.33 11.15
C GLN A 133 -47.20 -3.91 10.60
N LYS A 134 -48.41 -3.52 10.22
CA LYS A 134 -48.68 -2.17 9.75
C LYS A 134 -48.44 -1.09 10.79
N VAL A 135 -48.70 -1.39 12.08
CA VAL A 135 -48.36 -0.48 13.18
C VAL A 135 -46.84 -0.37 13.35
N GLU A 136 -46.12 -1.51 13.26
CA GLU A 136 -44.66 -1.51 13.34
C GLU A 136 -44.01 -0.81 12.15
N ASP A 137 -44.56 -0.95 10.93
CA ASP A 137 -44.09 -0.28 9.71
C ASP A 137 -44.16 1.27 9.79
N ARG A 138 -44.87 1.81 10.83
CA ARG A 138 -44.91 3.25 11.16
C ARG A 138 -43.73 3.68 12.03
N LYS A 139 -42.80 2.81 12.36
CA LYS A 139 -41.59 3.10 13.14
C LYS A 139 -40.36 2.85 12.29
N VAL A 140 -39.37 3.70 12.46
CA VAL A 140 -38.00 3.38 12.03
C VAL A 140 -37.22 2.98 13.26
N THR A 141 -36.70 1.76 13.28
CA THR A 141 -35.99 1.18 14.42
C THR A 141 -34.55 0.82 14.07
N ALA A 142 -33.66 0.85 15.07
CA ALA A 142 -32.30 0.37 14.92
C ALA A 142 -32.30 -1.15 14.71
N THR A 143 -31.58 -1.64 13.69
CA THR A 143 -31.47 -3.08 13.38
C THR A 143 -30.29 -3.76 14.07
N PHE A 144 -29.32 -2.97 14.55
CA PHE A 144 -28.17 -3.39 15.35
C PHE A 144 -27.78 -2.28 16.33
N ASP A 145 -26.90 -2.61 17.28
CA ASP A 145 -26.35 -1.65 18.23
C ASP A 145 -25.33 -0.75 17.54
N GLY A 146 -25.45 0.59 17.70
CA GLY A 146 -24.56 1.49 17.01
C GLY A 146 -24.82 2.95 17.31
N ILE A 147 -24.24 3.84 16.51
CA ILE A 147 -24.33 5.29 16.62
C ILE A 147 -25.09 5.83 15.40
N ILE A 148 -25.97 6.77 15.64
CA ILE A 148 -26.63 7.54 14.56
C ILE A 148 -25.58 8.49 13.96
N ALA A 149 -25.09 8.18 12.76
CA ALA A 149 -24.08 9.00 12.10
C ALA A 149 -24.64 10.31 11.58
N ASP A 150 -25.83 10.27 11.01
CA ASP A 150 -26.60 11.40 10.52
C ASP A 150 -28.09 11.14 10.68
N LEU A 151 -28.89 12.19 10.79
CA LEU A 151 -30.35 12.13 10.88
C LEU A 151 -30.94 13.42 10.28
N ASP A 152 -31.54 13.30 9.10
CA ASP A 152 -32.07 14.43 8.31
C ASP A 152 -33.59 14.42 8.30
N VAL A 153 -34.20 14.44 9.49
CA VAL A 153 -35.66 14.42 9.64
C VAL A 153 -36.09 15.18 10.88
N ALA A 154 -37.21 15.89 10.80
CA ALA A 154 -37.81 16.63 11.89
C ALA A 154 -39.27 16.22 12.12
N VAL A 155 -39.77 16.49 13.32
CA VAL A 155 -41.19 16.33 13.62
C VAL A 155 -42.02 17.26 12.74
N GLY A 156 -43.02 16.71 12.05
CA GLY A 156 -43.87 17.40 11.08
C GLY A 156 -43.50 17.14 9.63
N ASP A 157 -42.37 16.53 9.35
CA ASP A 157 -41.98 16.15 7.99
C ASP A 157 -42.90 15.05 7.45
N SER A 158 -43.16 15.13 6.15
CA SER A 158 -43.93 14.10 5.42
C SER A 158 -42.94 13.21 4.66
N LEU A 159 -42.93 11.92 4.97
CA LEU A 159 -42.06 10.91 4.34
C LEU A 159 -42.84 10.01 3.41
N GLU A 160 -42.20 9.59 2.33
CA GLU A 160 -42.65 8.52 1.45
C GLU A 160 -42.02 7.17 1.88
N ALA A 161 -42.56 6.06 1.42
CA ALA A 161 -41.97 4.75 1.64
C ALA A 161 -40.61 4.67 0.95
N LYS A 162 -39.58 4.22 1.69
CA LYS A 162 -38.16 4.13 1.30
C LYS A 162 -37.38 5.45 1.31
N ASP A 163 -37.99 6.56 1.76
CA ASP A 163 -37.22 7.77 2.01
C ASP A 163 -36.13 7.48 3.05
N SER A 164 -34.90 7.94 2.76
CA SER A 164 -33.77 7.86 3.68
C SER A 164 -33.94 8.95 4.74
N VAL A 165 -33.84 8.57 6.01
CA VAL A 165 -33.99 9.49 7.15
C VAL A 165 -32.68 9.66 7.92
N GLY A 166 -31.65 8.87 7.62
CA GLY A 166 -30.36 8.92 8.29
C GLY A 166 -29.54 7.66 8.11
N THR A 167 -28.42 7.57 8.83
CA THR A 167 -27.49 6.45 8.78
C THR A 167 -27.18 5.95 10.20
N LEU A 168 -27.28 4.65 10.40
CA LEU A 168 -26.82 3.94 11.60
C LEU A 168 -25.51 3.24 11.30
N VAL A 169 -24.49 3.42 12.17
CA VAL A 169 -23.17 2.79 12.04
C VAL A 169 -22.78 2.07 13.31
N ASN A 170 -22.19 0.89 13.17
CA ASN A 170 -21.48 0.21 14.26
C ASN A 170 -19.98 0.46 14.06
N ILE A 171 -19.33 1.04 15.07
CA ILE A 171 -17.91 1.37 15.09
C ILE A 171 -17.15 0.65 16.20
N ASP A 172 -17.64 -0.50 16.68
CA ASP A 172 -16.91 -1.32 17.66
C ASP A 172 -15.56 -1.79 17.11
N TYR A 173 -15.48 -1.97 15.82
CA TYR A 173 -14.27 -2.18 15.04
C TYR A 173 -14.41 -1.55 13.65
N LEU A 174 -13.28 -1.32 12.98
CA LEU A 174 -13.27 -0.87 11.59
C LEU A 174 -12.91 -2.01 10.65
N VAL A 175 -13.40 -1.93 9.43
CA VAL A 175 -13.07 -2.85 8.34
C VAL A 175 -12.42 -2.07 7.21
N ALA A 176 -11.26 -2.53 6.76
CA ALA A 176 -10.65 -2.03 5.53
C ALA A 176 -10.80 -3.07 4.42
N GLU A 177 -11.30 -2.66 3.26
CA GLU A 177 -11.34 -3.51 2.07
C GLU A 177 -10.24 -3.04 1.12
N VAL A 178 -9.30 -3.95 0.80
CA VAL A 178 -8.11 -3.66 0.00
C VAL A 178 -8.01 -4.59 -1.19
N GLU A 179 -7.45 -4.08 -2.27
CA GLU A 179 -7.21 -4.85 -3.49
C GLU A 179 -5.83 -5.50 -3.43
N VAL A 180 -5.79 -6.83 -3.52
CA VAL A 180 -4.55 -7.61 -3.59
C VAL A 180 -4.44 -8.28 -4.94
N ALA A 181 -3.27 -8.20 -5.57
CA ALA A 181 -3.02 -8.79 -6.87
C ALA A 181 -3.09 -10.33 -6.83
N GLU A 182 -3.55 -10.96 -7.91
CA GLU A 182 -3.64 -12.43 -8.05
C GLU A 182 -2.36 -13.15 -7.66
N THR A 183 -1.19 -12.58 -8.01
CA THR A 183 0.14 -13.15 -7.71
C THR A 183 0.44 -13.25 -6.22
N ASP A 184 -0.20 -12.43 -5.39
CA ASP A 184 0.06 -12.32 -3.96
C ASP A 184 -1.00 -13.03 -3.10
N VAL A 185 -2.14 -13.38 -3.69
CA VAL A 185 -3.24 -14.06 -2.98
C VAL A 185 -2.80 -15.38 -2.35
N SER A 186 -1.90 -16.14 -3.01
CA SER A 186 -1.39 -17.42 -2.49
C SER A 186 -0.55 -17.27 -1.23
N LYS A 187 -0.08 -16.06 -0.92
CA LYS A 187 0.72 -15.73 0.26
C LYS A 187 -0.13 -15.29 1.45
N LEU A 188 -1.44 -15.04 1.24
CA LEU A 188 -2.35 -14.58 2.26
C LEU A 188 -2.75 -15.69 3.23
N GLN A 189 -2.81 -15.35 4.50
CA GLN A 189 -3.32 -16.20 5.57
C GLN A 189 -4.27 -15.42 6.46
N LYS A 190 -5.35 -16.07 6.95
CA LYS A 190 -6.24 -15.47 7.94
C LYS A 190 -5.49 -15.21 9.23
N GLY A 191 -5.75 -14.06 9.86
CA GLY A 191 -5.07 -13.64 11.09
C GLY A 191 -3.68 -13.04 10.87
N GLN A 192 -3.23 -12.87 9.62
CA GLN A 192 -1.97 -12.24 9.27
C GLN A 192 -1.96 -10.77 9.69
N GLU A 193 -0.90 -10.33 10.36
CA GLU A 193 -0.79 -8.94 10.84
C GLU A 193 -0.70 -7.95 9.68
N VAL A 194 -1.33 -6.80 9.90
CA VAL A 194 -1.35 -5.69 8.96
C VAL A 194 -1.02 -4.41 9.70
N ASP A 195 -0.02 -3.70 9.19
CA ASP A 195 0.36 -2.38 9.65
C ASP A 195 -0.34 -1.33 8.81
N LEU A 196 -1.11 -0.46 9.45
CA LEU A 196 -1.92 0.58 8.81
C LEU A 196 -1.44 1.96 9.27
N GLN A 197 -1.19 2.84 8.31
CA GLN A 197 -0.78 4.22 8.54
C GLN A 197 -1.84 5.16 8.04
N PHE A 198 -2.38 5.98 8.93
CA PHE A 198 -3.39 7.00 8.63
C PHE A 198 -2.76 8.39 8.60
N SER A 199 -3.17 9.24 7.66
CA SER A 199 -2.72 10.64 7.66
C SER A 199 -3.20 11.44 8.87
N ALA A 200 -4.32 11.03 9.47
CA ALA A 200 -4.93 11.67 10.63
C ALA A 200 -4.29 11.26 11.96
N TYR A 201 -3.42 10.25 11.97
CA TYR A 201 -2.82 9.71 13.19
C TYR A 201 -1.37 9.26 12.95
N PRO A 202 -0.40 9.69 13.79
CA PRO A 202 1.02 9.50 13.51
C PRO A 202 1.52 8.07 13.74
N ASP A 203 0.87 7.31 14.63
CA ASP A 203 1.32 5.97 14.98
C ASP A 203 0.70 4.92 14.05
N VAL A 204 1.40 3.80 13.91
CA VAL A 204 0.93 2.64 13.16
C VAL A 204 -0.20 1.94 13.93
N ILE A 205 -1.30 1.70 13.24
CA ILE A 205 -2.44 0.95 13.76
C ILE A 205 -2.34 -0.50 13.29
N LYS A 206 -2.50 -1.43 14.22
CA LYS A 206 -2.49 -2.86 13.92
C LYS A 206 -3.87 -3.35 13.53
N GLY A 207 -3.92 -4.10 12.44
CA GLY A 207 -5.07 -4.87 12.01
C GLY A 207 -4.67 -6.30 11.66
N TYR A 208 -5.61 -7.08 11.17
CA TYR A 208 -5.34 -8.43 10.68
C TYR A 208 -6.26 -8.80 9.52
N VAL A 209 -5.77 -9.69 8.66
CA VAL A 209 -6.53 -10.24 7.55
C VAL A 209 -7.66 -11.10 8.09
N GLU A 210 -8.90 -10.67 7.89
CA GLU A 210 -10.09 -11.39 8.34
C GLU A 210 -10.52 -12.44 7.32
N SER A 211 -10.70 -12.02 6.07
CA SER A 211 -11.21 -12.90 5.01
C SER A 211 -11.02 -12.30 3.61
N TRP A 212 -11.16 -13.15 2.62
CA TRP A 212 -11.28 -12.76 1.21
C TRP A 212 -12.21 -13.72 0.48
N PRO A 213 -12.86 -13.30 -0.63
CA PRO A 213 -13.74 -14.15 -1.43
C PRO A 213 -12.95 -15.21 -2.20
N ALA A 214 -13.63 -16.29 -2.57
CA ALA A 214 -13.04 -17.35 -3.40
C ALA A 214 -13.03 -17.02 -4.91
N ILE A 215 -13.39 -15.79 -5.27
CA ILE A 215 -13.45 -15.31 -6.66
C ILE A 215 -12.69 -13.99 -6.76
N GLY A 216 -11.90 -13.86 -7.82
CA GLY A 216 -11.23 -12.59 -8.17
C GLY A 216 -12.11 -11.71 -9.05
N GLU A 217 -11.83 -10.42 -9.04
CA GLU A 217 -12.46 -9.42 -9.89
C GLU A 217 -11.47 -8.92 -10.94
N ILE A 218 -11.97 -8.64 -12.15
CA ILE A 218 -11.13 -8.04 -13.20
C ILE A 218 -11.37 -6.53 -13.17
N THR A 219 -10.31 -5.78 -12.97
CA THR A 219 -10.36 -4.30 -12.99
C THR A 219 -10.60 -3.79 -14.41
N SER A 220 -11.01 -2.53 -14.52
CA SER A 220 -11.19 -1.86 -15.83
C SER A 220 -9.91 -1.82 -16.68
N ARG A 221 -8.75 -2.04 -16.07
CA ARG A 221 -7.43 -2.09 -16.74
C ARG A 221 -7.00 -3.51 -17.11
N GLY A 222 -7.84 -4.52 -16.85
CA GLY A 222 -7.59 -5.93 -17.16
C GLY A 222 -6.72 -6.67 -16.16
N ALA A 223 -6.42 -6.10 -14.98
CA ALA A 223 -5.72 -6.80 -13.92
C ALA A 223 -6.70 -7.62 -13.07
N THR A 224 -6.31 -8.83 -12.67
CA THR A 224 -7.08 -9.65 -11.72
C THR A 224 -6.66 -9.30 -10.30
N ILE A 225 -7.65 -8.98 -9.47
CA ILE A 225 -7.48 -8.65 -8.05
C ILE A 225 -8.43 -9.46 -7.18
N VAL A 226 -8.12 -9.53 -5.89
CA VAL A 226 -9.01 -10.06 -4.86
C VAL A 226 -9.20 -8.99 -3.78
N LYS A 227 -10.44 -8.74 -3.39
CA LYS A 227 -10.78 -7.82 -2.30
C LYS A 227 -10.61 -8.51 -0.96
N VAL A 228 -9.61 -8.10 -0.22
CA VAL A 228 -9.27 -8.66 1.09
C VAL A 228 -9.85 -7.76 2.18
N LYS A 229 -10.53 -8.36 3.15
CA LYS A 229 -11.05 -7.67 4.33
C LYS A 229 -10.04 -7.74 5.47
N ILE A 230 -9.69 -6.57 5.99
CA ILE A 230 -8.81 -6.39 7.13
C ILE A 230 -9.66 -5.84 8.27
N ARG A 231 -9.56 -6.43 9.43
CA ARG A 231 -10.25 -6.01 10.64
C ARG A 231 -9.31 -5.27 11.58
N ILE A 232 -9.82 -4.21 12.19
CA ILE A 232 -9.10 -3.31 13.09
C ILE A 232 -9.92 -3.19 14.37
N ASP A 233 -9.53 -3.92 15.43
CA ASP A 233 -10.26 -3.96 16.69
C ASP A 233 -9.89 -2.79 17.63
N GLN A 234 -8.65 -2.33 17.56
CA GLN A 234 -8.14 -1.27 18.42
C GLN A 234 -7.67 -0.08 17.58
N TYR A 235 -8.36 1.01 17.71
CA TYR A 235 -8.04 2.24 16.98
C TYR A 235 -8.40 3.48 17.83
N PRO A 236 -7.69 4.61 17.65
CA PRO A 236 -8.03 5.88 18.31
C PRO A 236 -9.33 6.47 17.79
N SER A 237 -10.08 7.14 18.65
CA SER A 237 -11.33 7.85 18.26
C SER A 237 -11.13 8.95 17.21
N ALA A 238 -9.88 9.34 16.94
CA ALA A 238 -9.54 10.27 15.87
C ALA A 238 -9.67 9.66 14.47
N ILE A 239 -9.74 8.32 14.35
CA ILE A 239 -9.91 7.62 13.07
C ILE A 239 -11.39 7.31 12.88
N LEU A 240 -11.98 7.87 11.83
CA LEU A 240 -13.38 7.70 11.50
C LEU A 240 -13.55 6.85 10.24
N PRO A 241 -14.70 6.18 10.04
CA PRO A 241 -15.06 5.58 8.76
C PRO A 241 -14.84 6.54 7.58
N ASN A 242 -14.48 6.00 6.42
CA ASN A 242 -14.09 6.70 5.20
C ASN A 242 -12.71 7.40 5.23
N PHE A 243 -11.94 7.27 6.31
CA PHE A 243 -10.56 7.75 6.30
C PHE A 243 -9.68 6.84 5.43
N SER A 244 -8.78 7.46 4.66
CA SER A 244 -7.82 6.74 3.84
C SER A 244 -6.59 6.32 4.64
N PHE A 245 -5.99 5.20 4.24
CA PHE A 245 -4.77 4.68 4.81
C PHE A 245 -3.85 4.10 3.73
N THR A 246 -2.60 3.94 4.07
CA THR A 246 -1.64 3.05 3.44
C THR A 246 -1.22 1.99 4.43
N GLY A 247 -0.80 0.82 3.98
CA GLY A 247 -0.44 -0.24 4.92
C GLY A 247 0.39 -1.33 4.29
N LYS A 248 0.76 -2.29 5.13
CA LYS A 248 1.59 -3.44 4.78
C LYS A 248 1.01 -4.70 5.41
N ILE A 249 0.71 -5.71 4.60
CA ILE A 249 0.40 -7.05 5.10
C ILE A 249 1.72 -7.80 5.25
N GLN A 250 2.01 -8.30 6.43
CA GLN A 250 3.25 -8.99 6.76
C GLN A 250 3.14 -10.46 6.35
N ILE A 251 3.90 -10.89 5.32
CA ILE A 251 3.86 -12.28 4.82
C ILE A 251 4.73 -13.17 5.70
N GLU A 252 5.94 -12.70 6.02
CA GLU A 252 6.91 -13.40 6.85
C GLU A 252 7.49 -12.43 7.87
N ALA A 253 7.94 -12.95 9.00
CA ALA A 253 8.62 -12.14 9.99
C ALA A 253 9.84 -11.45 9.35
N PRO A 254 10.11 -10.17 9.69
CA PRO A 254 11.30 -9.47 9.21
C PRO A 254 12.56 -10.25 9.54
N VAL A 255 13.47 -10.35 8.58
CA VAL A 255 14.75 -11.05 8.74
C VAL A 255 15.88 -10.06 8.55
N ASP A 256 16.71 -9.91 9.58
CA ASP A 256 17.90 -9.09 9.50
C ASP A 256 19.00 -9.79 8.72
N ASN A 257 19.42 -9.16 7.64
CA ASN A 257 20.48 -9.62 6.77
C ASN A 257 21.71 -8.77 6.97
N LEU A 258 22.85 -9.40 7.25
CA LEU A 258 24.14 -8.74 7.20
C LEU A 258 24.57 -8.60 5.76
N ILE A 259 24.70 -7.39 5.27
CA ILE A 259 25.11 -7.11 3.89
C ILE A 259 26.34 -6.25 3.83
N VAL A 260 27.14 -6.45 2.81
CA VAL A 260 28.29 -5.61 2.49
C VAL A 260 28.48 -5.55 0.98
N GLU A 261 29.11 -4.51 0.48
CA GLU A 261 29.45 -4.38 -0.92
C GLU A 261 30.39 -5.50 -1.37
N ARG A 262 30.15 -6.04 -2.56
CA ARG A 262 30.90 -7.15 -3.13
C ARG A 262 32.42 -6.91 -3.18
N ASN A 263 32.83 -5.65 -3.33
CA ASN A 263 34.23 -5.25 -3.40
C ASN A 263 35.01 -5.45 -2.08
N ALA A 264 34.32 -5.60 -0.96
CA ALA A 264 34.93 -5.93 0.33
C ALA A 264 35.29 -7.41 0.47
N ILE A 265 34.80 -8.28 -0.43
CA ILE A 265 35.01 -9.72 -0.36
C ILE A 265 36.14 -10.16 -1.27
N GLY A 266 37.12 -10.85 -0.69
CA GLY A 266 38.16 -11.57 -1.41
C GLY A 266 37.82 -13.05 -1.55
N TYR A 267 38.37 -13.71 -2.57
CA TYR A 267 38.24 -15.15 -2.77
C TYR A 267 39.58 -15.79 -2.89
N GLU A 268 39.85 -16.80 -2.08
CA GLU A 268 41.03 -17.61 -2.15
C GLU A 268 40.64 -19.11 -2.08
N ASN A 269 41.13 -19.92 -3.01
CA ASN A 269 40.81 -21.36 -3.09
C ASN A 269 39.28 -21.64 -3.02
N LYS A 270 38.46 -20.80 -3.68
CA LYS A 270 36.98 -20.84 -3.67
C LYS A 270 36.33 -20.56 -2.31
N LYS A 271 37.07 -20.10 -1.31
CA LYS A 271 36.55 -19.62 -0.03
C LYS A 271 36.51 -18.11 -0.03
N ALA A 272 35.45 -17.54 0.48
CA ALA A 272 35.33 -16.11 0.65
C ALA A 272 36.00 -15.67 1.97
N PHE A 273 36.67 -14.53 1.95
CA PHE A 273 37.26 -13.92 3.11
C PHE A 273 37.11 -12.41 3.08
N VAL A 274 37.27 -11.80 4.23
CA VAL A 274 37.32 -10.34 4.42
C VAL A 274 38.60 -9.95 5.17
N VAL A 275 38.97 -8.69 5.07
CA VAL A 275 40.06 -8.12 5.85
C VAL A 275 39.50 -6.98 6.69
N LEU A 276 39.63 -7.09 8.01
CA LEU A 276 39.16 -6.07 8.96
C LEU A 276 40.05 -4.81 8.88
N ALA A 277 39.44 -3.63 8.76
CA ALA A 277 40.17 -2.39 8.65
C ALA A 277 40.92 -1.99 9.97
N LYS A 278 40.52 -2.56 11.12
CA LYS A 278 41.05 -2.22 12.43
C LYS A 278 42.46 -2.80 12.67
N ASN A 279 42.70 -4.02 12.24
CA ASN A 279 43.90 -4.80 12.53
C ASN A 279 44.48 -5.54 11.31
N GLU A 280 43.90 -5.31 10.13
CA GLU A 280 44.23 -6.02 8.87
C GLU A 280 44.11 -7.54 8.98
N GLU A 281 43.32 -8.03 9.93
CA GLU A 281 43.12 -9.44 10.16
C GLU A 281 42.23 -10.03 9.06
N LYS A 282 42.67 -11.14 8.48
CA LYS A 282 41.91 -11.92 7.49
C LYS A 282 40.97 -12.88 8.21
N LYS A 283 39.68 -12.80 7.89
CA LYS A 283 38.62 -13.65 8.45
C LYS A 283 37.85 -14.37 7.36
N ASP A 284 37.69 -15.67 7.48
CA ASP A 284 36.89 -16.47 6.56
C ASP A 284 35.41 -16.16 6.80
N VAL A 285 34.63 -16.01 5.73
CA VAL A 285 33.21 -15.73 5.77
C VAL A 285 32.44 -16.63 4.81
N LYS A 286 31.19 -16.92 5.15
CA LYS A 286 30.25 -17.53 4.20
C LYS A 286 29.34 -16.45 3.66
N VAL A 287 29.29 -16.33 2.35
CA VAL A 287 28.51 -15.29 1.67
C VAL A 287 27.68 -15.88 0.52
N ILE A 288 26.55 -15.26 0.28
CA ILE A 288 25.71 -15.50 -0.91
C ILE A 288 25.49 -14.19 -1.65
N PRO A 289 25.30 -14.19 -2.98
CA PRO A 289 24.96 -12.98 -3.72
C PRO A 289 23.66 -12.35 -3.20
N TYR A 290 23.67 -11.03 -3.06
CA TYR A 290 22.50 -10.21 -2.68
C TYR A 290 22.39 -9.03 -3.64
N GLY A 291 21.55 -9.17 -4.65
CA GLY A 291 21.46 -8.22 -5.74
C GLY A 291 22.72 -8.18 -6.62
N LYS A 292 22.98 -7.02 -7.26
CA LYS A 292 24.11 -6.85 -8.19
C LYS A 292 25.40 -6.39 -7.50
N GLU A 293 25.28 -5.58 -6.48
CA GLU A 293 26.38 -4.83 -5.85
C GLU A 293 26.77 -5.35 -4.46
N TYR A 294 25.85 -6.08 -3.80
CA TYR A 294 26.00 -6.54 -2.42
C TYR A 294 26.13 -8.05 -2.34
N VAL A 295 26.61 -8.50 -1.18
CA VAL A 295 26.60 -9.89 -0.73
C VAL A 295 26.01 -9.95 0.67
N LYS A 296 25.22 -11.00 0.94
CA LYS A 296 24.71 -11.32 2.27
C LYS A 296 25.71 -12.23 2.97
N ILE A 297 26.04 -11.89 4.20
CA ILE A 297 26.95 -12.65 5.05
C ILE A 297 26.10 -13.62 5.88
N LEU A 298 26.40 -14.91 5.79
CA LEU A 298 25.71 -15.94 6.55
C LEU A 298 26.44 -16.29 7.85
N GLU A 299 27.77 -16.26 7.82
CA GLU A 299 28.63 -16.59 8.97
C GLU A 299 29.94 -15.78 8.91
N GLY A 300 30.47 -15.45 10.07
CA GLY A 300 31.80 -14.88 10.21
C GLY A 300 31.86 -13.43 10.66
N LEU A 301 30.77 -12.64 10.60
CA LEU A 301 30.70 -11.26 11.05
C LEU A 301 29.41 -11.01 11.85
N GLU A 302 29.41 -9.98 12.68
CA GLU A 302 28.29 -9.62 13.57
C GLU A 302 27.54 -8.35 13.14
N GLY A 303 28.15 -7.54 12.26
CA GLY A 303 27.61 -6.27 11.80
C GLY A 303 28.30 -5.05 12.42
N GLY A 304 28.45 -3.99 11.60
CA GLY A 304 29.17 -2.78 11.99
C GLY A 304 30.70 -2.85 11.77
N GLU A 305 31.24 -4.00 11.37
CA GLU A 305 32.65 -4.12 11.06
C GLU A 305 33.02 -3.34 9.80
N ARG A 306 34.20 -2.76 9.85
CA ARG A 306 34.81 -2.03 8.73
C ARG A 306 35.81 -2.92 8.01
N LEU A 307 35.61 -3.09 6.71
CA LEU A 307 36.37 -4.02 5.87
C LEU A 307 37.18 -3.23 4.83
N LEU A 308 38.35 -3.72 4.53
CA LEU A 308 39.21 -3.20 3.45
C LEU A 308 38.77 -3.75 2.09
N GLN A 309 38.87 -2.92 1.08
CA GLN A 309 38.63 -3.33 -0.32
C GLN A 309 39.52 -4.50 -0.72
N GLN A 310 38.93 -5.55 -1.27
CA GLN A 310 39.62 -6.73 -1.79
C GLN A 310 39.61 -6.79 -3.32
N THR A 311 38.58 -6.27 -3.96
CA THR A 311 38.42 -6.30 -5.43
C THR A 311 38.24 -4.85 -5.93
N LYS A 312 39.09 -4.42 -6.85
CA LYS A 312 38.93 -3.08 -7.47
C LYS A 312 37.72 -3.11 -8.39
N SER A 313 36.78 -2.23 -8.17
CA SER A 313 35.72 -1.95 -9.13
C SER A 313 36.34 -1.51 -10.46
N PRO A 314 35.90 -2.00 -11.62
CA PRO A 314 36.30 -1.41 -12.89
C PRO A 314 35.82 0.04 -12.88
N LYS A 315 36.76 0.98 -12.83
CA LYS A 315 36.47 2.44 -12.90
C LYS A 315 35.56 2.63 -14.10
N SER A 316 34.36 3.16 -13.88
CA SER A 316 33.44 3.56 -14.95
C SER A 316 34.17 4.48 -15.90
N GLY A 317 34.34 3.99 -17.13
CA GLY A 317 35.30 4.50 -18.08
C GLY A 317 35.17 5.99 -18.34
N GLN A 318 36.30 6.66 -18.24
CA GLN A 318 36.58 7.85 -19.02
C GLN A 318 36.25 7.55 -20.49
N LYS A 319 35.25 8.24 -21.01
CA LYS A 319 35.00 8.32 -22.44
C LYS A 319 36.26 8.89 -23.10
N GLN A 320 37.13 8.03 -23.63
CA GLN A 320 38.14 8.46 -24.58
C GLN A 320 37.42 9.03 -25.79
N GLN A 321 37.51 10.35 -25.95
CA GLN A 321 37.25 11.03 -27.19
C GLN A 321 38.21 10.43 -28.25
N ARG A 322 37.70 9.51 -29.05
CA ARG A 322 38.37 9.08 -30.28
C ARG A 322 38.24 10.19 -31.31
N ASN A 323 39.33 10.95 -31.45
CA ASN A 323 39.56 11.87 -32.55
C ASN A 323 39.27 11.17 -33.89
N LYS A 324 38.32 11.74 -34.61
CA LYS A 324 38.16 11.53 -36.06
C LYS A 324 39.32 12.19 -36.79
N SER A 325 40.24 11.42 -37.37
CA SER A 325 41.05 11.85 -38.50
C SER A 325 40.74 10.96 -39.68
N ASN A 326 40.01 11.52 -40.57
CA ASN A 326 40.23 11.67 -42.03
C ASN A 326 40.75 10.46 -42.80
N SER A 327 39.93 9.91 -43.68
CA SER A 327 40.35 9.56 -45.04
C SER A 327 39.17 9.52 -45.99
N GLN A 328 39.16 10.53 -46.87
CA GLN A 328 38.47 10.51 -48.14
C GLN A 328 39.03 9.38 -49.00
N ARG A 329 38.18 8.69 -49.76
CA ARG A 329 38.34 8.45 -51.20
C ARG A 329 37.21 7.60 -51.79
N ASN A 330 36.46 8.24 -52.67
CA ASN A 330 36.16 7.83 -54.06
C ASN A 330 35.40 6.48 -54.24
N ASN A 331 34.35 6.50 -54.89
CA ASN A 331 33.89 6.93 -56.20
C ASN A 331 32.96 5.86 -56.79
N ALA A 332 31.87 6.33 -57.31
CA ALA A 332 31.28 6.00 -58.60
C ALA A 332 30.45 4.71 -58.84
N ASN A 333 29.34 5.01 -59.44
CA ASN A 333 28.53 4.24 -60.42
C ASN A 333 27.60 3.16 -59.81
N GLY A 334 26.35 3.08 -60.15
CA GLY A 334 25.61 3.61 -61.25
C GLY A 334 24.28 2.95 -61.34
N THR A 335 23.34 3.68 -61.93
CA THR A 335 22.18 3.20 -62.70
C THR A 335 21.01 2.51 -61.96
N ASN A 336 19.89 3.21 -61.73
CA ASN A 336 18.74 3.39 -62.64
C ASN A 336 17.88 2.16 -62.95
N ARG A 337 16.60 2.18 -62.47
CA ARG A 337 15.35 1.83 -63.18
C ARG A 337 14.26 1.66 -62.15
N ASN A 338 13.31 2.59 -62.05
CA ASN A 338 12.10 2.78 -62.84
C ASN A 338 11.09 1.62 -62.80
N GLY A 339 9.86 1.96 -62.41
CA GLY A 339 8.67 1.11 -62.53
C GLY A 339 7.67 1.35 -61.37
N ASN A 340 6.87 2.34 -61.30
CA ASN A 340 5.56 2.67 -61.91
C ASN A 340 4.48 1.59 -61.68
N GLY A 341 3.34 2.01 -61.15
CA GLY A 341 2.08 1.29 -61.12
C GLY A 341 1.34 1.46 -59.81
N GLN A 342 0.62 2.52 -59.50
CA GLN A 342 -0.73 2.92 -59.93
C GLN A 342 -1.87 2.04 -59.41
N SER A 343 -2.72 2.74 -58.61
CA SER A 343 -4.18 2.73 -58.57
C SER A 343 -4.80 1.58 -57.76
N GLY A 344 -5.69 1.80 -56.86
CA GLY A 344 -6.90 2.55 -56.88
C GLY A 344 -7.90 1.88 -55.98
N GLY A 345 -8.80 2.62 -55.38
CA GLY A 345 -10.15 2.14 -55.11
C GLY A 345 -10.60 2.14 -53.68
N MET A 346 -11.06 3.22 -53.12
CA MET A 346 -12.28 3.27 -52.32
C MET A 346 -13.51 2.97 -53.21
N PRO A 347 -14.69 2.61 -52.74
CA PRO A 347 -15.43 3.21 -51.65
C PRO A 347 -16.51 2.33 -50.94
N GLY A 348 -17.10 2.90 -49.87
CA GLY A 348 -18.53 2.82 -49.60
C GLY A 348 -18.98 1.70 -48.67
N GLY A 349 -19.53 1.94 -47.52
CA GLY A 349 -20.81 2.53 -47.24
C GLY A 349 -21.69 1.53 -46.49
N GLY A 350 -22.35 1.95 -45.39
CA GLY A 350 -23.49 1.22 -44.85
C GLY A 350 -23.60 1.16 -43.33
N MET A 351 -24.09 2.21 -42.73
CA MET A 351 -25.02 2.21 -41.59
C MET A 351 -26.45 1.96 -42.13
N PRO A 352 -27.48 1.77 -41.29
CA PRO A 352 -27.83 1.26 -39.96
C PRO A 352 -29.00 0.25 -40.02
N PRO A 353 -30.03 0.15 -39.21
CA PRO A 353 -30.32 0.45 -37.81
C PRO A 353 -31.03 -0.71 -37.08
N MET A 354 -31.12 -0.75 -35.84
CA MET A 354 -32.18 -0.72 -34.83
C MET A 354 -31.67 -1.11 -33.45
#